data_3c4c0f77be31cb992bc05bb63893ffdc
#
_entry.id   3c4c0f77be31cb992bc05bb63893ffdc
#
_cell.length_a   1.000
_cell.length_b   1.000
_cell.length_c   1.000
_cell.angle_alpha   90.00
_cell.angle_beta   90.00
_cell.angle_gamma   90.00
#
_symmetry.space_group_name_H-M   'P 1'
#
loop_
_entity.id
_entity.type
_entity.pdbx_description
1 polymer ?
#
loop_
_entity_poly.entity_id
_entity_poly.type
_entity_poly.pdbx_seq_one_letter_code
_entity_poly.pdbx_strand_id
1 'polypeptide(L)'
;MKAKNKIITAVLLSAGAAVGTALINKYIKMSAIARNLLTQPEPRCYRWRLGNICYTKAGTGKPLLLVHDLTHASSSCEWDSLIPLLKDYYTVYTIDLLGCGRSEKPNLTYTNFLYVQLLNDFVKSE
;
A
#
# COMPACT_ATOMS: atom_id res chain seq x y z
N MET A 1 32.82 -20.40 -32.76
CA MET A 1 31.43 -20.91 -32.68
C MET A 1 30.96 -21.26 -31.25
N LYS A 2 31.73 -22.00 -30.45
CA LYS A 2 31.30 -22.45 -29.10
C LYS A 2 31.01 -21.32 -28.06
N ALA A 3 31.75 -20.21 -28.09
CA ALA A 3 31.55 -19.09 -27.15
C ALA A 3 30.27 -18.30 -27.44
N LYS A 4 29.96 -18.02 -28.71
CA LYS A 4 28.73 -17.35 -29.13
C LYS A 4 27.47 -18.08 -28.67
N ASN A 5 27.46 -19.41 -28.81
CA ASN A 5 26.31 -20.22 -28.40
C ASN A 5 26.11 -20.18 -26.87
N LYS A 6 27.19 -20.19 -26.08
CA LYS A 6 27.11 -20.09 -24.61
C LYS A 6 26.52 -18.74 -24.16
N ILE A 7 26.90 -17.64 -24.83
CA ILE A 7 26.37 -16.30 -24.53
C ILE A 7 24.88 -16.23 -24.89
N ILE A 8 24.48 -16.73 -26.05
CA ILE A 8 23.06 -16.75 -26.46
C ILE A 8 22.22 -17.58 -25.47
N THR A 9 22.72 -18.76 -25.06
CA THR A 9 22.03 -19.60 -24.08
C THR A 9 21.89 -18.89 -22.73
N ALA A 10 22.93 -18.21 -22.25
CA ALA A 10 22.89 -17.46 -20.99
C ALA A 10 21.88 -16.31 -21.05
N VAL A 11 21.83 -15.57 -22.16
CA VAL A 11 20.86 -14.48 -22.38
C VAL A 11 19.42 -15.02 -22.43
N LEU A 12 19.19 -16.12 -23.10
CA LEU A 12 17.84 -16.75 -23.16
C LEU A 12 17.38 -17.26 -21.78
N LEU A 13 18.29 -17.86 -21.00
CA LEU A 13 17.98 -18.31 -19.65
C LEU A 13 17.67 -17.15 -18.71
N SER A 14 18.43 -16.06 -18.78
CA SER A 14 18.19 -14.89 -17.94
C SER A 14 16.87 -14.17 -18.32
N ALA A 15 16.58 -14.06 -19.62
CA ALA A 15 15.30 -13.50 -20.08
C ALA A 15 14.12 -14.38 -19.67
N GLY A 16 14.24 -15.70 -19.78
CA GLY A 16 13.22 -16.65 -19.31
C GLY A 16 12.97 -16.56 -17.81
N ALA A 17 14.04 -16.42 -17.01
CA ALA A 17 13.93 -16.24 -15.56
C ALA A 17 13.22 -14.92 -15.21
N ALA A 18 13.55 -13.83 -15.88
CA ALA A 18 12.90 -12.53 -15.65
C ALA A 18 11.39 -12.56 -15.97
N VAL A 19 11.02 -13.16 -17.11
CA VAL A 19 9.60 -13.34 -17.47
C VAL A 19 8.88 -14.23 -16.48
N GLY A 20 9.49 -15.36 -16.07
CA GLY A 20 8.93 -16.25 -15.06
C GLY A 20 8.68 -15.55 -13.75
N THR A 21 9.64 -14.77 -13.26
CA THR A 21 9.49 -13.96 -12.03
C THR A 21 8.36 -12.93 -12.15
N ALA A 22 8.25 -12.24 -13.29
CA ALA A 22 7.18 -11.26 -13.52
C ALA A 22 5.79 -11.92 -13.51
N LEU A 23 5.65 -13.11 -14.10
CA LEU A 23 4.39 -13.85 -14.11
C LEU A 23 4.02 -14.35 -12.72
N ILE A 24 4.97 -14.86 -11.96
CA ILE A 24 4.76 -15.28 -10.56
C ILE A 24 4.33 -14.11 -9.72
N ASN A 25 5.01 -12.96 -9.80
CA ASN A 25 4.64 -11.76 -9.06
C ASN A 25 3.24 -11.26 -9.44
N LYS A 26 2.90 -11.29 -10.73
CA LYS A 26 1.55 -10.95 -11.19
C LYS A 26 0.50 -11.89 -10.59
N TYR A 27 0.76 -13.19 -10.60
CA TYR A 27 -0.14 -14.19 -10.02
C TYR A 27 -0.33 -14.01 -8.51
N ILE A 28 0.76 -13.80 -7.76
CA ILE A 28 0.71 -13.54 -6.31
C ILE A 28 -0.13 -12.29 -6.03
N LYS A 29 0.12 -11.20 -6.77
CA LYS A 29 -0.65 -9.95 -6.63
C LYS A 29 -2.14 -10.15 -6.91
N MET A 30 -2.48 -10.84 -7.99
CA MET A 30 -3.88 -11.13 -8.33
C MET A 30 -4.55 -12.01 -7.28
N SER A 31 -3.85 -13.03 -6.79
CA SER A 31 -4.34 -13.93 -5.73
C SER A 31 -4.58 -13.19 -4.41
N ALA A 32 -3.67 -12.29 -4.03
CA ALA A 32 -3.83 -11.47 -2.83
C ALA A 32 -5.04 -10.53 -2.91
N ILE A 33 -5.24 -9.90 -4.08
CA ILE A 33 -6.41 -9.03 -4.33
C ILE A 33 -7.71 -9.86 -4.30
N ALA A 34 -7.73 -11.03 -4.95
CA ALA A 34 -8.92 -11.88 -5.01
C ALA A 34 -9.34 -12.43 -3.63
N ARG A 35 -8.38 -12.70 -2.76
CA ARG A 35 -8.65 -13.16 -1.39
C ARG A 35 -9.11 -12.07 -0.44
N ASN A 36 -9.00 -10.80 -0.84
CA ASN A 36 -9.33 -9.62 -0.01
C ASN A 36 -8.87 -9.79 1.45
N LEU A 37 -7.60 -10.10 1.63
CA LEU A 37 -7.00 -10.43 2.94
C LEU A 37 -7.08 -9.27 3.94
N LEU A 38 -7.33 -8.07 3.45
CA LEU A 38 -7.58 -6.88 4.27
C LEU A 38 -9.09 -6.82 4.56
N THR A 39 -9.52 -7.39 5.66
CA THR A 39 -10.93 -7.53 6.09
C THR A 39 -11.56 -6.23 6.61
N GLN A 40 -11.12 -5.09 6.18
CA GLN A 40 -11.67 -3.81 6.64
C GLN A 40 -12.97 -3.44 5.91
N PRO A 41 -13.84 -2.60 6.54
CA PRO A 41 -14.95 -1.97 5.85
C PRO A 41 -14.45 -1.26 4.59
N GLU A 42 -15.33 -1.04 3.63
CA GLU A 42 -14.97 -0.39 2.37
C GLU A 42 -14.18 0.89 2.65
N PRO A 43 -12.94 1.00 2.15
CA PRO A 43 -12.13 2.16 2.41
C PRO A 43 -12.71 3.36 1.69
N ARG A 44 -12.64 4.51 2.32
CA ARG A 44 -12.83 5.79 1.65
C ARG A 44 -11.60 6.10 0.83
N CYS A 45 -11.75 6.88 -0.24
CA CYS A 45 -10.64 7.34 -1.07
C CYS A 45 -10.48 8.85 -0.96
N TYR A 46 -9.28 9.25 -0.63
CA TYR A 46 -8.81 10.63 -0.72
C TYR A 46 -7.93 10.77 -1.95
N ARG A 47 -8.32 11.61 -2.90
CA ARG A 47 -7.53 11.84 -4.11
C ARG A 47 -6.43 12.84 -3.83
N TRP A 48 -5.24 12.34 -3.67
CA TRP A 48 -4.05 13.16 -3.51
C TRP A 48 -3.30 13.32 -4.84
N ARG A 49 -2.44 14.34 -4.94
CA ARG A 49 -1.72 14.71 -6.18
C ARG A 49 -0.88 13.58 -6.80
N LEU A 50 -0.42 12.61 -6.01
CA LEU A 50 0.44 11.51 -6.48
C LEU A 50 -0.25 10.15 -6.49
N GLY A 51 -1.53 10.08 -6.13
CA GLY A 51 -2.30 8.85 -6.17
C GLY A 51 -3.48 8.83 -5.20
N ASN A 52 -4.29 7.79 -5.30
CA ASN A 52 -5.43 7.60 -4.42
C ASN A 52 -4.95 7.03 -3.08
N ILE A 53 -5.39 7.64 -2.01
CA ILE A 53 -5.07 7.26 -0.63
C ILE A 53 -6.30 6.62 -0.02
N CYS A 54 -6.16 5.41 0.48
CA CYS A 54 -7.23 4.71 1.18
C CYS A 54 -7.18 5.03 2.67
N TYR A 55 -8.35 5.24 3.27
CA TYR A 55 -8.49 5.46 4.69
C TYR A 55 -9.84 4.94 5.19
N THR A 56 -9.96 4.72 6.48
CA THR A 56 -11.24 4.43 7.13
C THR A 56 -11.59 5.52 8.12
N LYS A 57 -12.87 5.65 8.43
CA LYS A 57 -13.38 6.60 9.43
C LYS A 57 -14.43 5.88 10.27
N ALA A 58 -14.25 5.86 11.57
CA ALA A 58 -15.15 5.19 12.50
C ALA A 58 -15.36 6.02 13.77
N GLY A 59 -16.56 5.93 14.34
CA GLY A 59 -16.87 6.60 15.60
C GLY A 59 -17.27 8.06 15.47
N THR A 60 -17.45 8.70 16.63
CA THR A 60 -17.85 10.09 16.79
C THR A 60 -17.07 10.73 17.93
N GLY A 61 -16.75 12.02 17.81
CA GLY A 61 -15.99 12.76 18.82
C GLY A 61 -14.82 13.51 18.21
N LYS A 62 -13.81 13.81 19.03
CA LYS A 62 -12.62 14.52 18.55
C LYS A 62 -11.87 13.68 17.51
N PRO A 63 -11.36 14.30 16.43
CA PRO A 63 -10.63 13.56 15.41
C PRO A 63 -9.32 12.97 15.96
N LEU A 64 -9.06 11.73 15.61
CA LEU A 64 -7.84 10.98 15.95
C LEU A 64 -7.34 10.28 14.69
N LEU A 65 -6.16 10.64 14.21
CA LEU A 65 -5.53 10.00 13.06
C LEU A 65 -4.50 8.97 13.52
N LEU A 66 -4.68 7.73 13.11
CA LEU A 66 -3.76 6.61 13.33
C LEU A 66 -2.98 6.34 12.03
N VAL A 67 -1.68 6.42 12.12
CA VAL A 67 -0.75 6.22 11.00
C VAL A 67 0.07 4.97 11.28
N HIS A 68 0.12 4.04 10.32
CA HIS A 68 0.90 2.81 10.43
C HIS A 68 2.40 3.06 10.28
N ASP A 69 3.21 2.07 10.58
CA ASP A 69 4.66 2.09 10.41
C ASP A 69 5.08 2.28 8.93
N LEU A 70 6.29 2.77 8.70
CA LEU A 70 6.84 3.07 7.37
C LEU A 70 7.53 1.86 6.72
N THR A 71 7.07 0.64 7.01
CA THR A 71 7.56 -0.55 6.32
C THR A 71 6.68 -0.89 5.11
N HIS A 72 7.26 -1.59 4.13
CA HIS A 72 6.53 -2.00 2.92
C HIS A 72 5.41 -3.01 3.16
N ALA A 73 5.39 -3.65 4.33
CA ALA A 73 4.37 -4.60 4.75
C ALA A 73 3.29 -3.97 5.65
N SER A 74 3.48 -2.73 6.07
CA SER A 74 2.56 -2.02 6.97
C SER A 74 1.30 -1.55 6.27
N SER A 75 0.22 -1.48 7.01
CA SER A 75 -1.07 -0.96 6.57
C SER A 75 -1.92 -0.52 7.76
N SER A 76 -3.03 0.13 7.48
CA SER A 76 -4.02 0.53 8.48
C SER A 76 -4.59 -0.62 9.31
N CYS A 77 -4.45 -1.87 8.85
CA CYS A 77 -4.85 -3.08 9.60
C CYS A 77 -4.14 -3.24 10.94
N GLU A 78 -2.99 -2.59 11.16
CA GLU A 78 -2.30 -2.57 12.44
C GLU A 78 -3.21 -2.05 13.58
N TRP A 79 -4.22 -1.25 13.23
CA TRP A 79 -5.11 -0.58 14.16
C TRP A 79 -6.44 -1.28 14.38
N ASP A 80 -6.71 -2.40 13.68
CA ASP A 80 -8.02 -3.08 13.70
C ASP A 80 -8.48 -3.45 15.10
N SER A 81 -7.55 -3.85 15.98
CA SER A 81 -7.86 -4.20 17.38
C SER A 81 -8.11 -2.98 18.26
N LEU A 82 -7.59 -1.81 17.87
CA LEU A 82 -7.66 -0.58 18.66
C LEU A 82 -8.90 0.25 18.32
N ILE A 83 -9.33 0.23 17.05
CA ILE A 83 -10.47 1.00 16.57
C ILE A 83 -11.74 0.77 17.41
N PRO A 84 -12.15 -0.47 17.75
CA PRO A 84 -13.33 -0.72 18.56
C PRO A 84 -13.30 -0.06 19.93
N LEU A 85 -12.12 0.10 20.52
CA LEU A 85 -11.91 0.69 21.84
C LEU A 85 -11.94 2.22 21.82
N LEU A 86 -11.63 2.82 20.67
CA LEU A 86 -11.49 4.27 20.52
C LEU A 86 -12.72 4.94 19.90
N LYS A 87 -13.48 4.24 19.06
CA LYS A 87 -14.60 4.80 18.28
C LYS A 87 -15.72 5.40 19.12
N ASP A 88 -15.86 5.01 20.36
CA ASP A 88 -16.88 5.54 21.27
C ASP A 88 -16.50 6.92 21.85
N TYR A 89 -15.22 7.29 21.75
CA TYR A 89 -14.67 8.55 22.29
C TYR A 89 -14.12 9.47 21.22
N TYR A 90 -13.73 8.91 20.05
CA TYR A 90 -13.07 9.65 18.99
C TYR A 90 -13.68 9.34 17.62
N THR A 91 -13.58 10.29 16.72
CA THR A 91 -13.69 10.00 15.29
C THR A 91 -12.32 9.52 14.82
N VAL A 92 -12.17 8.18 14.74
CA VAL A 92 -10.91 7.53 14.42
C VAL A 92 -10.73 7.45 12.91
N TYR A 93 -9.65 7.99 12.41
CA TYR A 93 -9.19 7.85 11.03
C TYR A 93 -7.99 6.90 11.02
N THR A 94 -8.01 5.89 10.14
CA THR A 94 -6.82 5.09 9.84
C THR A 94 -6.49 5.24 8.37
N ILE A 95 -5.25 5.51 8.03
CA ILE A 95 -4.82 5.81 6.67
C ILE A 95 -3.79 4.78 6.20
N ASP A 96 -3.94 4.31 4.97
CA ASP A 96 -2.90 3.60 4.25
C ASP A 96 -2.03 4.62 3.51
N LEU A 97 -0.78 4.76 3.91
CA LEU A 97 0.14 5.70 3.26
C LEU A 97 0.37 5.32 1.78
N LEU A 98 0.71 6.30 0.96
CA LEU A 98 1.05 6.06 -0.45
C LEU A 98 2.14 4.99 -0.56
N GLY A 99 1.92 3.97 -1.38
CA GLY A 99 2.82 2.82 -1.49
C GLY A 99 2.47 1.65 -0.57
N CYS A 100 1.58 1.82 0.40
CA CYS A 100 1.23 0.82 1.41
C CYS A 100 -0.25 0.40 1.32
N GLY A 101 -0.58 -0.71 1.97
CA GLY A 101 -1.94 -1.20 2.11
C GLY A 101 -2.75 -1.20 0.82
N ARG A 102 -3.91 -0.57 0.85
CA ARG A 102 -4.84 -0.40 -0.29
C ARG A 102 -4.59 0.86 -1.12
N SER A 103 -3.76 1.78 -0.62
CA SER A 103 -3.39 3.00 -1.33
C SER A 103 -2.61 2.72 -2.60
N GLU A 104 -2.64 3.67 -3.52
CA GLU A 104 -1.95 3.57 -4.79
C GLU A 104 -0.43 3.48 -4.61
N LYS A 105 0.22 2.74 -5.51
CA LYS A 105 1.66 2.43 -5.45
C LYS A 105 2.38 2.94 -6.70
N PRO A 106 2.45 4.27 -6.89
CA PRO A 106 3.16 4.84 -8.04
C PRO A 106 4.65 4.52 -7.99
N ASN A 107 5.27 4.45 -9.17
CA ASN A 107 6.71 4.23 -9.28
C ASN A 107 7.47 5.54 -9.04
N LEU A 108 7.78 5.80 -7.77
CA LEU A 108 8.51 6.99 -7.32
C LEU A 108 9.37 6.68 -6.11
N THR A 109 10.24 7.60 -5.74
CA THR A 109 11.01 7.50 -4.50
C THR A 109 10.17 7.97 -3.31
N TYR A 110 9.90 7.07 -2.39
CA TYR A 110 9.17 7.36 -1.16
C TYR A 110 10.11 7.98 -0.12
N THR A 111 9.83 9.19 0.31
CA THR A 111 10.62 9.92 1.30
C THR A 111 9.77 10.32 2.49
N ASN A 112 10.39 10.52 3.66
CA ASN A 112 9.69 11.02 4.84
C ASN A 112 9.00 12.36 4.57
N PHE A 113 9.64 13.24 3.79
CA PHE A 113 9.06 14.52 3.39
C PHE A 113 7.76 14.36 2.61
N LEU A 114 7.69 13.39 1.69
CA LEU A 114 6.47 13.06 0.94
C LEU A 114 5.34 12.64 1.87
N TYR A 115 5.62 11.80 2.86
CA TYR A 115 4.60 11.37 3.84
C TYR A 115 4.13 12.51 4.75
N VAL A 116 5.04 13.37 5.18
CA VAL A 116 4.67 14.57 5.95
C VAL A 116 3.73 15.47 5.15
N GLN A 117 4.02 15.69 3.86
CA GLN A 117 3.13 16.44 2.98
C GLN A 117 1.77 15.77 2.79
N LEU A 118 1.75 14.46 2.56
CA LEU A 118 0.51 13.69 2.44
C LEU A 118 -0.37 13.85 3.68
N LEU A 119 0.20 13.63 4.86
CA LEU A 119 -0.55 13.72 6.11
C LEU A 119 -1.06 15.13 6.39
N ASN A 120 -0.24 16.16 6.12
CA ASN A 120 -0.65 17.55 6.26
C ASN A 120 -1.80 17.92 5.31
N ASP A 121 -1.74 17.47 4.06
CA ASP A 121 -2.78 17.72 3.08
C ASP A 121 -4.08 16.96 3.45
N PHE A 122 -3.95 15.71 3.91
CA PHE A 122 -5.07 14.89 4.36
C PHE A 122 -5.80 15.52 5.56
N VAL A 123 -5.08 15.93 6.60
CA VAL A 123 -5.66 16.54 7.81
C VAL A 123 -6.37 17.87 7.50
N LYS A 124 -5.95 18.59 6.46
CA LYS A 124 -6.61 19.83 6.04
C LYS A 124 -7.88 19.60 5.22
N SER A 125 -8.00 18.42 4.61
CA SER A 125 -9.13 18.11 3.72
C SER A 125 -10.29 17.42 4.43
N GLU A 126 -10.03 16.70 5.54
CA GLU A 126 -11.01 15.95 6.34
C GLU A 126 -11.39 16.65 7.63
#